data_025743c1e9ee36589bee456b48869229
#
_entry.id   025743c1e9ee36589bee456b48869229
#
_cell.length_a   1.000
_cell.length_b   1.000
_cell.length_c   1.000
_cell.angle_alpha   90.00
_cell.angle_beta   90.00
_cell.angle_gamma   90.00
#
_symmetry.space_group_name_H-M   'P 1'
#
loop_
_entity.id
_entity.type
_entity.pdbx_description
1 polymer ?
#
loop_
_entity_poly.entity_id
_entity_poly.type
_entity_poly.pdbx_seq_one_letter_code
_entity_poly.pdbx_strand_id
1 'polypeptide(L)'
;YYQETGRAGRDGGEGICIAFYARKDLRKLEKFMENKPVAEQDIGRQLLQETAAYAESSVCRRKMLLHYFGEEYSEENCHNCDNCLHPTTKIEAKDALLVVLQAVAAVKENFRQEYIIDFVKGRGTDDIVSHKHNDLEEFGAGEDMDNKLWNPVIRQALLCGYLKKDVENYGLLKLTAAGKRFIKNPESFMIVADKEFKEDYESENSSEGSCGALDPQLYAMLKDLRKNFAKKHKLPPYVIFQDVSLEQMATMYPVNMQELQNVQGVGAGKAKRFGKEFCELIKKYCADNEIERPEELRVRTVAKKSMLKAVSYTHLTLP
;
A
#
# COMPACT_ATOMS: atom_id res chain seq x y z
N TYR A 1 -14.48 -2.41 1.72
CA TYR A 1 -14.37 -3.14 0.46
C TYR A 1 -15.65 -3.97 0.17
N TYR A 2 -15.99 -4.93 1.02
CA TYR A 2 -17.15 -5.83 0.82
C TYR A 2 -18.47 -5.07 0.63
N GLN A 3 -18.75 -4.06 1.44
CA GLN A 3 -19.95 -3.24 1.31
C GLN A 3 -20.03 -2.49 -0.02
N GLU A 4 -18.91 -2.04 -0.54
CA GLU A 4 -18.85 -1.33 -1.82
C GLU A 4 -19.03 -2.29 -3.01
N THR A 5 -18.26 -3.38 -3.03
CA THR A 5 -18.31 -4.36 -4.12
C THR A 5 -19.62 -5.15 -4.13
N GLY A 6 -20.22 -5.42 -2.97
CA GLY A 6 -21.50 -6.12 -2.85
C GLY A 6 -22.72 -5.34 -3.36
N ARG A 7 -22.53 -4.11 -3.85
CA ARG A 7 -23.60 -3.33 -4.51
C ARG A 7 -23.70 -3.62 -6.02
N ALA A 8 -22.63 -4.14 -6.62
CA ALA A 8 -22.65 -4.51 -8.03
C ALA A 8 -23.55 -5.73 -8.27
N GLY A 9 -24.34 -5.71 -9.33
CA GLY A 9 -25.18 -6.84 -9.73
C GLY A 9 -26.43 -7.10 -8.87
N ARG A 10 -26.86 -6.17 -8.01
CA ARG A 10 -28.07 -6.33 -7.17
C ARG A 10 -29.36 -6.42 -7.96
N ASP A 11 -29.37 -5.89 -9.15
CA ASP A 11 -30.46 -5.92 -10.12
C ASP A 11 -30.50 -7.23 -10.94
N GLY A 12 -29.61 -8.18 -10.62
CA GLY A 12 -29.44 -9.44 -11.38
C GLY A 12 -28.60 -9.31 -12.63
N GLY A 13 -28.05 -8.12 -12.91
CA GLY A 13 -27.12 -7.88 -14.01
C GLY A 13 -25.68 -8.31 -13.66
N GLU A 14 -24.84 -8.35 -14.67
CA GLU A 14 -23.39 -8.58 -14.48
C GLU A 14 -22.74 -7.37 -13.82
N GLY A 15 -21.89 -7.59 -12.82
CA GLY A 15 -21.16 -6.56 -12.12
C GLY A 15 -19.64 -6.80 -12.15
N ILE A 16 -18.88 -5.77 -12.52
CA ILE A 16 -17.41 -5.81 -12.48
C ILE A 16 -16.93 -4.97 -11.30
N CYS A 17 -16.10 -5.56 -10.45
CA CYS A 17 -15.48 -4.86 -9.32
C CYS A 17 -14.01 -4.64 -9.63
N ILE A 18 -13.59 -3.37 -9.69
CA ILE A 18 -12.19 -2.97 -9.92
C ILE A 18 -11.70 -2.26 -8.66
N ALA A 19 -10.56 -2.72 -8.13
CA ALA A 19 -9.89 -2.08 -6.99
C ALA A 19 -8.49 -1.62 -7.40
N PHE A 20 -8.18 -0.35 -7.12
CA PHE A 20 -6.82 0.17 -7.20
C PHE A 20 -6.12 -0.07 -5.87
N TYR A 21 -4.96 -0.69 -5.91
CA TYR A 21 -4.20 -1.07 -4.73
C TYR A 21 -2.74 -0.69 -4.86
N ALA A 22 -2.19 -0.06 -3.82
CA ALA A 22 -0.77 0.17 -3.65
C ALA A 22 -0.38 0.06 -2.17
N ARG A 23 0.75 -0.55 -1.86
CA ARG A 23 1.24 -0.67 -0.46
C ARG A 23 1.44 0.67 0.22
N LYS A 24 1.84 1.71 -0.53
CA LYS A 24 1.98 3.08 0.00
C LYS A 24 0.67 3.63 0.59
N ASP A 25 -0.49 3.19 0.09
CA ASP A 25 -1.77 3.67 0.59
C ASP A 25 -2.13 3.06 1.94
N LEU A 26 -1.66 1.84 2.23
CA LEU A 26 -1.80 1.22 3.56
C LEU A 26 -1.10 2.07 4.63
N ARG A 27 0.12 2.54 4.36
CA ARG A 27 0.88 3.43 5.28
C ARG A 27 0.15 4.74 5.54
N LYS A 28 -0.54 5.29 4.51
CA LYS A 28 -1.37 6.49 4.70
C LYS A 28 -2.57 6.20 5.59
N LEU A 29 -3.23 5.06 5.39
CA LEU A 29 -4.37 4.64 6.20
C LEU A 29 -3.99 4.35 7.65
N GLU A 30 -2.80 3.79 7.90
CA GLU A 30 -2.26 3.61 9.25
C GLU A 30 -2.11 4.94 9.98
N LYS A 31 -1.63 5.99 9.32
CA LYS A 31 -1.52 7.34 9.91
C LYS A 31 -2.86 7.91 10.38
N PHE A 32 -3.97 7.58 9.72
CA PHE A 32 -5.30 8.01 10.18
C PHE A 32 -5.73 7.32 11.48
N MET A 33 -5.08 6.23 11.87
CA MET A 33 -5.38 5.49 13.09
C MET A 33 -4.50 5.92 14.28
N GLU A 34 -3.41 6.65 14.06
CA GLU A 34 -2.46 7.06 15.12
C GLU A 34 -3.11 7.83 16.26
N ASN A 35 -4.22 8.53 16.02
CA ASN A 35 -4.95 9.31 17.03
C ASN A 35 -6.08 8.51 17.73
N LYS A 36 -6.25 7.22 17.44
CA LYS A 36 -7.26 6.37 18.05
C LYS A 36 -6.73 5.65 19.29
N PRO A 37 -7.62 5.13 20.17
CA PRO A 37 -7.21 4.25 21.26
C PRO A 37 -6.40 3.04 20.73
N VAL A 38 -5.41 2.59 21.51
CA VAL A 38 -4.47 1.52 21.10
C VAL A 38 -5.20 0.27 20.63
N ALA A 39 -6.28 -0.15 21.32
CA ALA A 39 -7.09 -1.29 20.92
C ALA A 39 -7.74 -1.13 19.53
N GLU A 40 -8.20 0.08 19.19
CA GLU A 40 -8.75 0.38 17.87
C GLU A 40 -7.66 0.44 16.79
N GLN A 41 -6.46 0.92 17.14
CA GLN A 41 -5.31 0.90 16.23
C GLN A 41 -4.92 -0.54 15.86
N ASP A 42 -4.89 -1.45 16.82
CA ASP A 42 -4.54 -2.85 16.60
C ASP A 42 -5.56 -3.56 15.71
N ILE A 43 -6.85 -3.34 15.97
CA ILE A 43 -7.92 -3.87 15.11
C ILE A 43 -7.81 -3.27 13.70
N GLY A 44 -7.59 -1.97 13.61
CA GLY A 44 -7.44 -1.29 12.33
C GLY A 44 -6.26 -1.80 11.51
N ARG A 45 -5.10 -2.00 12.12
CA ARG A 45 -3.93 -2.61 11.45
C ARG A 45 -4.24 -4.02 10.97
N GLN A 46 -4.90 -4.84 11.78
CA GLN A 46 -5.30 -6.18 11.38
C GLN A 46 -6.21 -6.16 10.15
N LEU A 47 -7.21 -5.28 10.10
CA LEU A 47 -8.11 -5.15 8.96
C LEU A 47 -7.39 -4.66 7.69
N LEU A 48 -6.41 -3.76 7.85
CA LEU A 48 -5.56 -3.34 6.73
C LEU A 48 -4.70 -4.48 6.20
N GLN A 49 -4.13 -5.28 7.06
CA GLN A 49 -3.35 -6.47 6.67
C GLN A 49 -4.22 -7.51 5.95
N GLU A 50 -5.46 -7.75 6.42
CA GLU A 50 -6.42 -8.63 5.73
C GLU A 50 -6.75 -8.11 4.32
N THR A 51 -6.92 -6.79 4.20
CA THR A 51 -7.17 -6.15 2.91
C THR A 51 -5.96 -6.26 1.98
N ALA A 52 -4.75 -6.06 2.50
CA ALA A 52 -3.51 -6.25 1.76
C ALA A 52 -3.36 -7.71 1.29
N ALA A 53 -3.56 -8.66 2.21
CA ALA A 53 -3.51 -10.08 1.92
C ALA A 53 -4.51 -10.46 0.82
N TYR A 54 -5.72 -9.90 0.85
CA TYR A 54 -6.72 -10.11 -0.20
C TYR A 54 -6.26 -9.53 -1.55
N ALA A 55 -5.69 -8.32 -1.56
CA ALA A 55 -5.25 -7.66 -2.78
C ALA A 55 -4.04 -8.37 -3.44
N GLU A 56 -3.06 -8.75 -2.64
CA GLU A 56 -1.78 -9.33 -3.08
C GLU A 56 -1.88 -10.82 -3.43
N SER A 57 -2.85 -11.52 -2.88
CA SER A 57 -3.00 -12.95 -3.08
C SER A 57 -3.33 -13.32 -4.52
N SER A 58 -2.77 -14.43 -4.97
CA SER A 58 -3.15 -15.12 -6.20
C SER A 58 -4.19 -16.25 -5.98
N VAL A 59 -4.68 -16.43 -4.75
CA VAL A 59 -5.76 -17.38 -4.43
C VAL A 59 -7.10 -16.83 -4.94
N CYS A 60 -8.05 -17.73 -5.25
CA CYS A 60 -9.40 -17.35 -5.67
C CYS A 60 -10.02 -16.29 -4.74
N ARG A 61 -10.45 -15.15 -5.30
CA ARG A 61 -11.04 -14.03 -4.56
C ARG A 61 -12.29 -14.44 -3.78
N ARG A 62 -13.14 -15.28 -4.39
CA ARG A 62 -14.35 -15.79 -3.73
C ARG A 62 -14.00 -16.67 -2.55
N LYS A 63 -13.04 -17.58 -2.71
CA LYS A 63 -12.59 -18.46 -1.61
C LYS A 63 -12.07 -17.67 -0.42
N MET A 64 -11.25 -16.64 -0.67
CA MET A 64 -10.74 -15.78 0.39
C MET A 64 -11.84 -15.00 1.10
N LEU A 65 -12.79 -14.46 0.35
CA LEU A 65 -13.88 -13.67 0.91
C LEU A 65 -14.82 -14.51 1.75
N LEU A 66 -15.21 -15.69 1.28
CA LEU A 66 -16.07 -16.63 2.03
C LEU A 66 -15.37 -17.13 3.29
N HIS A 67 -14.10 -17.49 3.19
CA HIS A 67 -13.30 -17.87 4.35
C HIS A 67 -13.21 -16.75 5.41
N TYR A 68 -13.09 -15.49 4.98
CA TYR A 68 -13.12 -14.34 5.90
C TYR A 68 -14.43 -14.26 6.71
N PHE A 69 -15.54 -14.65 6.10
CA PHE A 69 -16.86 -14.73 6.78
C PHE A 69 -17.13 -16.06 7.48
N GLY A 70 -16.15 -16.96 7.53
CA GLY A 70 -16.28 -18.27 8.17
C GLY A 70 -17.00 -19.33 7.32
N GLU A 71 -17.18 -19.08 6.03
CA GLU A 71 -17.78 -20.01 5.09
C GLU A 71 -16.72 -20.84 4.34
N GLU A 72 -16.99 -22.13 4.15
CA GLU A 72 -16.16 -23.02 3.36
C GLU A 72 -16.55 -22.95 1.89
N TYR A 73 -15.53 -22.85 1.01
CA TYR A 73 -15.71 -22.90 -0.43
C TYR A 73 -14.92 -24.10 -0.98
N SER A 74 -15.63 -25.13 -1.40
CA SER A 74 -15.07 -26.43 -1.81
C SER A 74 -14.34 -26.38 -3.16
N GLU A 75 -14.72 -25.44 -4.04
CA GLU A 75 -14.16 -25.37 -5.39
C GLU A 75 -12.81 -24.63 -5.39
N GLU A 76 -11.87 -25.14 -6.18
CA GLU A 76 -10.57 -24.49 -6.36
C GLU A 76 -10.64 -23.25 -7.26
N ASN A 77 -11.61 -23.21 -8.20
CA ASN A 77 -11.73 -22.19 -9.24
C ASN A 77 -13.19 -21.70 -9.33
N CYS A 78 -13.40 -20.41 -9.16
CA CYS A 78 -14.75 -19.81 -9.30
C CYS A 78 -15.09 -19.38 -10.74
N HIS A 79 -14.19 -19.57 -11.70
CA HIS A 79 -14.33 -19.25 -13.14
C HIS A 79 -14.72 -17.78 -13.44
N ASN A 80 -14.54 -16.87 -12.50
CA ASN A 80 -15.00 -15.49 -12.65
C ASN A 80 -14.00 -14.44 -12.16
N CYS A 81 -13.22 -14.69 -11.10
CA CYS A 81 -12.29 -13.68 -10.59
C CYS A 81 -10.98 -13.63 -11.39
N ASP A 82 -10.27 -12.51 -11.27
CA ASP A 82 -8.98 -12.27 -11.94
C ASP A 82 -7.96 -13.39 -11.70
N ASN A 83 -7.86 -13.90 -10.47
CA ASN A 83 -6.92 -14.97 -10.12
C ASN A 83 -7.28 -16.31 -10.73
N CYS A 84 -8.57 -16.59 -10.90
CA CYS A 84 -9.03 -17.83 -11.52
C CYS A 84 -8.97 -17.80 -13.05
N LEU A 85 -9.15 -16.62 -13.64
CA LEU A 85 -9.03 -16.42 -15.09
C LEU A 85 -7.56 -16.40 -15.54
N HIS A 86 -6.65 -15.96 -14.66
CA HIS A 86 -5.21 -15.92 -14.91
C HIS A 86 -4.44 -16.67 -13.80
N PRO A 87 -4.52 -18.01 -13.78
CA PRO A 87 -3.90 -18.80 -12.71
C PRO A 87 -2.36 -18.70 -12.76
N THR A 88 -1.76 -18.52 -11.61
CA THR A 88 -0.32 -18.58 -11.40
C THR A 88 0.15 -20.01 -11.08
N THR A 89 1.41 -20.30 -11.33
CA THR A 89 2.01 -21.62 -11.04
C THR A 89 1.97 -21.94 -9.55
N LYS A 90 1.59 -23.15 -9.22
CA LYS A 90 1.66 -23.68 -7.86
C LYS A 90 3.10 -24.09 -7.53
N ILE A 91 3.53 -23.82 -6.30
CA ILE A 91 4.87 -24.12 -5.78
C ILE A 91 4.72 -25.11 -4.62
N GLU A 92 5.57 -26.14 -4.56
CA GLU A 92 5.65 -27.03 -3.41
C GLU A 92 6.25 -26.30 -2.20
N ALA A 93 5.55 -26.31 -1.09
CA ALA A 93 5.91 -25.59 0.13
C ALA A 93 5.73 -26.44 1.41
N LYS A 94 5.83 -27.76 1.28
CA LYS A 94 5.71 -28.71 2.39
C LYS A 94 6.64 -28.37 3.55
N ASP A 95 7.92 -28.12 3.27
CA ASP A 95 8.91 -27.87 4.29
C ASP A 95 8.68 -26.51 4.97
N ALA A 96 8.29 -25.50 4.20
CA ALA A 96 7.95 -24.18 4.76
C ALA A 96 6.69 -24.24 5.66
N LEU A 97 5.67 -25.05 5.27
CA LEU A 97 4.52 -25.27 6.15
C LEU A 97 4.94 -25.99 7.44
N LEU A 98 5.79 -27.01 7.34
CA LEU A 98 6.27 -27.74 8.52
C LEU A 98 6.95 -26.79 9.50
N VAL A 99 7.86 -25.94 9.02
CA VAL A 99 8.57 -24.92 9.82
C VAL A 99 7.55 -23.97 10.51
N VAL A 100 6.57 -23.47 9.78
CA VAL A 100 5.53 -22.58 10.36
C VAL A 100 4.72 -23.29 11.45
N LEU A 101 4.27 -24.52 11.20
CA LEU A 101 3.46 -25.28 12.18
C LEU A 101 4.28 -25.60 13.45
N GLN A 102 5.55 -25.98 13.31
CA GLN A 102 6.46 -26.22 14.43
C GLN A 102 6.72 -24.94 15.21
N ALA A 103 6.95 -23.81 14.53
CA ALA A 103 7.10 -22.51 15.16
C ALA A 103 5.88 -22.12 16.00
N VAL A 104 4.66 -22.28 15.45
CA VAL A 104 3.42 -22.01 16.18
C VAL A 104 3.29 -22.91 17.42
N ALA A 105 3.68 -24.19 17.32
CA ALA A 105 3.68 -25.10 18.46
C ALA A 105 4.71 -24.69 19.53
N ALA A 106 5.93 -24.35 19.13
CA ALA A 106 7.04 -23.98 20.01
C ALA A 106 6.71 -22.75 20.86
N VAL A 107 6.07 -21.73 20.26
CA VAL A 107 5.63 -20.52 20.97
C VAL A 107 4.25 -20.69 21.65
N LYS A 108 3.78 -21.92 21.81
CA LYS A 108 2.55 -22.28 22.54
C LYS A 108 1.26 -21.65 22.00
N GLU A 109 1.20 -21.43 20.67
CA GLU A 109 -0.01 -20.93 20.00
C GLU A 109 -0.49 -19.55 20.52
N ASN A 110 0.42 -18.67 21.01
CA ASN A 110 0.06 -17.41 21.68
C ASN A 110 0.51 -16.15 20.92
N PHE A 111 0.87 -16.27 19.66
CA PHE A 111 1.39 -15.16 18.89
C PHE A 111 0.70 -14.99 17.54
N ARG A 112 0.79 -13.76 17.01
CA ARG A 112 0.24 -13.37 15.71
C ARG A 112 1.17 -13.78 14.56
N GLN A 113 0.65 -13.67 13.34
CA GLN A 113 1.36 -14.05 12.12
C GLN A 113 2.73 -13.35 11.98
N GLU A 114 2.81 -12.05 12.25
CA GLU A 114 4.06 -11.29 12.12
C GLU A 114 5.15 -11.84 13.05
N TYR A 115 4.78 -12.11 14.28
CA TYR A 115 5.70 -12.71 15.26
C TYR A 115 6.23 -14.07 14.79
N ILE A 116 5.35 -14.93 14.27
CA ILE A 116 5.75 -16.24 13.73
C ILE A 116 6.68 -16.07 12.53
N ILE A 117 6.41 -15.10 11.65
CA ILE A 117 7.27 -14.82 10.50
C ILE A 117 8.67 -14.33 10.97
N ASP A 118 8.75 -13.42 11.93
CA ASP A 118 10.03 -12.94 12.46
C ASP A 118 10.77 -14.06 13.19
N PHE A 119 10.05 -14.91 13.93
CA PHE A 119 10.61 -16.07 14.61
C PHE A 119 11.25 -17.08 13.65
N VAL A 120 10.54 -17.49 12.60
CA VAL A 120 11.09 -18.46 11.60
C VAL A 120 12.23 -17.87 10.78
N LYS A 121 12.29 -16.55 10.61
CA LYS A 121 13.38 -15.83 9.95
C LYS A 121 14.60 -15.56 10.83
N GLY A 122 14.57 -15.96 12.09
CA GLY A 122 15.65 -15.69 13.03
C GLY A 122 15.82 -14.20 13.39
N ARG A 123 14.78 -13.40 13.26
CA ARG A 123 14.82 -11.98 13.63
C ARG A 123 14.59 -11.81 15.12
N GLY A 124 15.64 -11.44 15.85
CA GLY A 124 15.57 -11.16 17.29
C GLY A 124 14.87 -9.82 17.58
N THR A 125 13.55 -9.76 17.44
CA THR A 125 12.78 -8.58 17.86
C THR A 125 12.74 -8.48 19.39
N ASP A 126 12.49 -7.28 19.93
CA ASP A 126 12.41 -7.06 21.38
C ASP A 126 11.40 -7.99 22.05
N ASP A 127 10.30 -8.29 21.38
CA ASP A 127 9.26 -9.21 21.84
C ASP A 127 9.79 -10.67 21.91
N ILE A 128 10.51 -11.12 20.89
CA ILE A 128 11.09 -12.48 20.83
C ILE A 128 12.14 -12.66 21.93
N VAL A 129 13.00 -11.66 22.12
CA VAL A 129 14.04 -11.68 23.15
C VAL A 129 13.42 -11.63 24.56
N SER A 130 12.40 -10.81 24.79
CA SER A 130 11.72 -10.69 26.08
C SER A 130 11.07 -12.00 26.53
N HIS A 131 10.56 -12.79 25.58
CA HIS A 131 9.97 -14.11 25.83
C HIS A 131 11.03 -15.23 25.83
N LYS A 132 12.30 -14.94 25.55
CA LYS A 132 13.40 -15.91 25.40
C LYS A 132 13.13 -16.97 24.32
N HIS A 133 12.38 -16.60 23.31
CA HIS A 133 12.07 -17.52 22.22
C HIS A 133 13.23 -17.61 21.20
N ASN A 134 14.19 -16.69 21.25
CA ASN A 134 15.46 -16.80 20.53
C ASN A 134 16.33 -18.00 20.98
N ASP A 135 16.04 -18.59 22.13
CA ASP A 135 16.75 -19.76 22.66
C ASP A 135 16.08 -21.09 22.23
N LEU A 136 14.96 -21.05 21.53
CA LEU A 136 14.26 -22.24 21.04
C LEU A 136 14.94 -22.82 19.80
N GLU A 137 14.91 -24.14 19.64
CA GLU A 137 15.52 -24.85 18.51
C GLU A 137 14.90 -24.45 17.16
N GLU A 138 13.63 -24.12 17.15
CA GLU A 138 12.87 -23.70 15.96
C GLU A 138 13.10 -22.24 15.55
N PHE A 139 13.81 -21.46 16.36
CA PHE A 139 14.14 -20.09 16.02
C PHE A 139 15.08 -20.02 14.84
N GLY A 140 14.72 -19.29 13.79
CA GLY A 140 15.50 -19.18 12.55
C GLY A 140 15.46 -20.42 11.66
N ALA A 141 14.60 -21.39 11.93
CA ALA A 141 14.50 -22.62 11.11
C ALA A 141 14.17 -22.39 9.63
N GLY A 142 13.73 -21.20 9.27
CA GLY A 142 13.43 -20.79 7.89
C GLY A 142 14.35 -19.68 7.37
N GLU A 143 15.48 -19.42 7.98
CA GLU A 143 16.39 -18.33 7.60
C GLU A 143 16.89 -18.46 6.15
N ASP A 144 17.17 -19.68 5.71
CA ASP A 144 17.64 -20.01 4.36
C ASP A 144 16.53 -20.00 3.29
N MET A 145 15.25 -19.88 3.68
CA MET A 145 14.12 -19.91 2.77
C MET A 145 13.76 -18.53 2.25
N ASP A 146 13.13 -18.48 1.04
CA ASP A 146 12.71 -17.20 0.47
C ASP A 146 11.71 -16.47 1.39
N ASN A 147 12.06 -15.25 1.71
CA ASN A 147 11.24 -14.36 2.54
C ASN A 147 9.81 -14.14 2.02
N LYS A 148 9.60 -14.30 0.73
CA LYS A 148 8.30 -14.11 0.07
C LYS A 148 7.35 -15.29 0.28
N LEU A 149 7.82 -16.43 0.76
CA LEU A 149 7.01 -17.65 0.96
C LEU A 149 6.11 -17.59 2.20
N TRP A 150 6.48 -16.86 3.24
CA TRP A 150 5.85 -16.96 4.56
C TRP A 150 4.39 -16.54 4.57
N ASN A 151 4.05 -15.40 3.94
CA ASN A 151 2.68 -14.93 3.86
C ASN A 151 1.78 -15.87 3.03
N PRO A 152 2.18 -16.33 1.82
CA PRO A 152 1.44 -17.34 1.06
C PRO A 152 1.25 -18.66 1.82
N VAL A 153 2.29 -19.16 2.51
CA VAL A 153 2.24 -20.41 3.28
C VAL A 153 1.23 -20.31 4.42
N ILE A 154 1.31 -19.28 5.26
CA ILE A 154 0.38 -19.10 6.39
C ILE A 154 -1.04 -18.91 5.89
N ARG A 155 -1.25 -18.12 4.85
CA ARG A 155 -2.57 -17.91 4.23
C ARG A 155 -3.15 -19.23 3.72
N GLN A 156 -2.37 -19.99 2.98
CA GLN A 156 -2.83 -21.28 2.46
C GLN A 156 -3.06 -22.29 3.60
N ALA A 157 -2.25 -22.26 4.66
CA ALA A 157 -2.45 -23.08 5.84
C ALA A 157 -3.76 -22.77 6.58
N LEU A 158 -4.16 -21.50 6.63
CA LEU A 158 -5.46 -21.10 7.16
C LEU A 158 -6.61 -21.57 6.27
N LEU A 159 -6.50 -21.40 4.96
CA LEU A 159 -7.51 -21.84 3.99
C LEU A 159 -7.69 -23.37 3.93
N CYS A 160 -6.62 -24.13 4.14
CA CYS A 160 -6.64 -25.59 4.19
C CYS A 160 -6.96 -26.14 5.58
N GLY A 161 -7.19 -25.27 6.57
CA GLY A 161 -7.54 -25.67 7.93
C GLY A 161 -6.43 -26.34 8.73
N TYR A 162 -5.15 -26.14 8.39
CA TYR A 162 -4.01 -26.56 9.24
C TYR A 162 -3.78 -25.58 10.39
N LEU A 163 -4.06 -24.31 10.16
CA LEU A 163 -4.07 -23.25 11.16
C LEU A 163 -5.48 -22.66 11.26
N LYS A 164 -5.77 -22.06 12.39
CA LYS A 164 -6.93 -21.17 12.57
C LYS A 164 -6.50 -19.88 13.22
N LYS A 165 -7.18 -18.79 12.90
CA LYS A 165 -6.97 -17.49 13.51
C LYS A 165 -7.97 -17.27 14.63
N ASP A 166 -7.48 -17.03 15.84
CA ASP A 166 -8.32 -16.72 17.00
C ASP A 166 -8.65 -15.22 16.99
N VAL A 167 -9.79 -14.88 16.42
CA VAL A 167 -10.24 -13.49 16.24
C VAL A 167 -10.57 -12.84 17.58
N GLU A 168 -11.09 -13.59 18.54
CA GLU A 168 -11.46 -13.09 19.88
C GLU A 168 -10.21 -12.68 20.68
N ASN A 169 -9.07 -13.35 20.42
CA ASN A 169 -7.78 -13.05 21.02
C ASN A 169 -6.83 -12.35 20.02
N TYR A 170 -7.32 -11.30 19.37
CA TYR A 170 -6.51 -10.43 18.51
C TYR A 170 -5.77 -11.13 17.36
N GLY A 171 -6.30 -12.22 16.84
CA GLY A 171 -5.76 -12.88 15.66
C GLY A 171 -4.55 -13.77 15.92
N LEU A 172 -4.47 -14.41 17.09
CA LEU A 172 -3.45 -15.40 17.41
C LEU A 172 -3.58 -16.62 16.49
N LEU A 173 -2.45 -17.17 16.07
CA LEU A 173 -2.40 -18.38 15.28
C LEU A 173 -2.48 -19.62 16.19
N LYS A 174 -3.44 -20.50 15.89
CA LYS A 174 -3.67 -21.76 16.62
C LYS A 174 -3.54 -22.94 15.67
N LEU A 175 -2.97 -24.04 16.17
CA LEU A 175 -2.93 -25.30 15.44
C LEU A 175 -4.28 -26.02 15.50
N THR A 176 -4.71 -26.53 14.36
CA THR A 176 -5.86 -27.44 14.28
C THR A 176 -5.42 -28.90 14.49
N ALA A 177 -6.37 -29.80 14.58
CA ALA A 177 -6.09 -31.23 14.59
C ALA A 177 -5.38 -31.69 13.29
N ALA A 178 -5.70 -31.06 12.15
CA ALA A 178 -5.04 -31.32 10.88
C ALA A 178 -3.60 -30.82 10.89
N GLY A 179 -3.32 -29.62 11.42
CA GLY A 179 -1.96 -29.10 11.55
C GLY A 179 -1.10 -29.99 12.46
N LYS A 180 -1.63 -30.45 13.59
CA LYS A 180 -0.93 -31.36 14.49
C LYS A 180 -0.62 -32.73 13.84
N ARG A 181 -1.49 -33.22 12.94
CA ARG A 181 -1.22 -34.43 12.14
C ARG A 181 -0.15 -34.21 11.11
N PHE A 182 -0.19 -33.05 10.42
CA PHE A 182 0.81 -32.69 9.42
C PHE A 182 2.23 -32.64 10.00
N ILE A 183 2.41 -32.08 11.19
CA ILE A 183 3.73 -32.09 11.87
C ILE A 183 4.27 -33.52 12.04
N LYS A 184 3.41 -34.51 12.32
CA LYS A 184 3.81 -35.89 12.51
C LYS A 184 4.03 -36.64 11.18
N ASN A 185 3.27 -36.30 10.18
CA ASN A 185 3.29 -36.95 8.88
C ASN A 185 3.11 -35.90 7.76
N PRO A 186 4.20 -35.21 7.37
CA PRO A 186 4.14 -34.17 6.36
C PRO A 186 3.79 -34.72 4.97
N GLU A 187 2.77 -34.11 4.34
CA GLU A 187 2.31 -34.44 3.00
C GLU A 187 2.66 -33.30 2.04
N SER A 188 2.46 -33.54 0.71
CA SER A 188 2.65 -32.47 -0.28
C SER A 188 1.70 -31.30 -0.01
N PHE A 189 2.24 -30.09 -0.03
CA PHE A 189 1.51 -28.87 0.21
C PHE A 189 1.83 -27.81 -0.83
N MET A 190 0.88 -27.55 -1.70
CA MET A 190 1.03 -26.63 -2.81
C MET A 190 0.50 -25.25 -2.44
N ILE A 191 1.28 -24.22 -2.71
CA ILE A 191 0.87 -22.82 -2.56
C ILE A 191 0.89 -22.11 -3.90
N VAL A 192 0.21 -20.99 -3.99
CA VAL A 192 0.30 -20.05 -5.10
C VAL A 192 1.10 -18.84 -4.62
N ALA A 193 2.15 -18.48 -5.36
CA ALA A 193 2.96 -17.31 -5.05
C ALA A 193 2.11 -16.03 -5.11
N ASP A 194 2.37 -15.08 -4.23
CA ASP A 194 1.72 -13.78 -4.26
C ASP A 194 2.13 -12.98 -5.49
N LYS A 195 1.25 -12.07 -5.89
CA LYS A 195 1.54 -11.14 -6.99
C LYS A 195 2.69 -10.22 -6.58
N GLU A 196 3.70 -10.12 -7.40
CA GLU A 196 4.72 -9.09 -7.24
C GLU A 196 4.14 -7.76 -7.69
N PHE A 197 3.70 -6.96 -6.75
CA PHE A 197 3.53 -5.54 -7.01
C PHE A 197 4.94 -4.94 -6.97
N LYS A 198 5.44 -4.48 -8.10
CA LYS A 198 6.65 -3.66 -8.12
C LYS A 198 6.37 -2.50 -7.18
N GLU A 199 7.01 -2.51 -6.01
CA GLU A 199 7.16 -1.27 -5.27
C GLU A 199 8.02 -0.43 -6.20
N ASP A 200 7.42 0.52 -6.88
CA ASP A 200 8.17 1.60 -7.46
C ASP A 200 8.89 2.25 -6.27
N TYR A 201 10.13 1.85 -6.06
CA TYR A 201 11.09 2.54 -5.22
C TYR A 201 11.44 3.87 -5.92
N GLU A 202 10.41 4.63 -6.26
CA GLU A 202 10.56 6.04 -6.38
C GLU A 202 10.56 6.57 -4.95
N SER A 203 11.75 7.05 -4.59
CA SER A 203 12.05 7.81 -3.38
C SER A 203 10.79 8.43 -2.75
N GLU A 204 10.69 8.40 -1.41
CA GLU A 204 9.61 8.94 -0.58
C GLU A 204 9.29 10.44 -0.80
N ASN A 205 9.35 10.95 -2.02
CA ASN A 205 9.16 12.35 -2.39
C ASN A 205 8.47 12.57 -3.73
N SER A 206 7.68 11.64 -4.27
CA SER A 206 6.86 11.98 -5.43
C SER A 206 5.37 11.94 -5.08
N SER A 207 4.86 13.11 -4.74
CA SER A 207 3.45 13.46 -4.81
C SER A 207 2.90 13.22 -6.22
N GLU A 208 1.71 12.66 -6.27
CA GLU A 208 0.91 12.37 -7.46
C GLU A 208 0.99 13.44 -8.54
N GLY A 209 1.25 13.00 -9.76
CA GLY A 209 0.89 13.68 -11.00
C GLY A 209 1.98 14.52 -11.61
N SER A 210 2.88 13.91 -12.37
CA SER A 210 3.20 14.40 -13.72
C SER A 210 4.23 13.48 -14.41
N CYS A 211 3.99 13.17 -15.66
CA CYS A 211 4.99 12.66 -16.60
C CYS A 211 6.09 13.72 -16.84
N GLY A 212 7.21 13.58 -16.12
CA GLY A 212 8.40 14.42 -16.31
C GLY A 212 9.46 14.00 -15.29
N ALA A 213 10.68 13.68 -15.73
CA ALA A 213 11.78 13.43 -14.83
C ALA A 213 12.13 14.73 -14.09
N LEU A 214 12.32 14.66 -12.76
CA LEU A 214 12.81 15.79 -11.97
C LEU A 214 14.17 16.26 -12.53
N ASP A 215 14.29 17.54 -12.84
CA ASP A 215 15.57 18.14 -13.21
C ASP A 215 16.38 18.47 -11.95
N PRO A 216 17.45 17.69 -11.62
CA PRO A 216 18.20 17.88 -10.39
C PRO A 216 18.94 19.21 -10.34
N GLN A 217 19.33 19.73 -11.51
CA GLN A 217 20.10 20.98 -11.65
C GLN A 217 19.20 22.19 -11.38
N LEU A 218 18.04 22.22 -12.03
CA LEU A 218 17.04 23.27 -11.79
C LEU A 218 16.53 23.24 -10.34
N TYR A 219 16.30 22.05 -9.79
CA TYR A 219 15.87 21.89 -8.41
C TYR A 219 16.87 22.46 -7.40
N ALA A 220 18.17 22.20 -7.59
CA ALA A 220 19.23 22.80 -6.77
C ALA A 220 19.22 24.33 -6.85
N MET A 221 19.09 24.88 -8.06
CA MET A 221 19.02 26.34 -8.28
C MET A 221 17.78 26.97 -7.60
N LEU A 222 16.64 26.31 -7.67
CA LEU A 222 15.39 26.76 -6.99
C LEU A 222 15.53 26.72 -5.47
N LYS A 223 16.19 25.69 -4.90
CA LYS A 223 16.50 25.64 -3.46
C LYS A 223 17.40 26.78 -3.00
N ASP A 224 18.42 27.10 -3.77
CA ASP A 224 19.34 28.20 -3.45
C ASP A 224 18.63 29.55 -3.57
N LEU A 225 17.81 29.75 -4.59
CA LEU A 225 16.98 30.95 -4.72
C LEU A 225 16.05 31.10 -3.50
N ARG A 226 15.33 30.04 -3.12
CA ARG A 226 14.47 30.01 -1.92
C ARG A 226 15.25 30.39 -0.66
N LYS A 227 16.46 29.85 -0.49
CA LYS A 227 17.33 30.12 0.67
C LYS A 227 17.75 31.58 0.73
N ASN A 228 18.05 32.18 -0.41
CA ASN A 228 18.38 33.61 -0.52
C ASN A 228 17.17 34.52 -0.20
N PHE A 229 15.98 34.13 -0.69
CA PHE A 229 14.73 34.82 -0.36
C PHE A 229 14.38 34.71 1.13
N ALA A 230 14.55 33.55 1.73
CA ALA A 230 14.33 33.32 3.14
C ALA A 230 15.18 34.24 4.00
N LYS A 231 16.46 34.40 3.64
CA LYS A 231 17.37 35.32 4.31
C LYS A 231 16.97 36.79 4.10
N LYS A 232 16.65 37.18 2.86
CA LYS A 232 16.26 38.56 2.50
C LYS A 232 15.00 39.03 3.24
N HIS A 233 14.00 38.14 3.35
CA HIS A 233 12.70 38.46 3.97
C HIS A 233 12.60 38.02 5.43
N LYS A 234 13.66 37.46 6.02
CA LYS A 234 13.68 36.92 7.41
C LYS A 234 12.53 35.95 7.67
N LEU A 235 12.21 35.13 6.68
CA LEU A 235 11.15 34.12 6.75
C LEU A 235 11.76 32.72 6.69
N PRO A 236 11.15 31.73 7.35
CA PRO A 236 11.55 30.33 7.16
C PRO A 236 11.36 29.89 5.70
N PRO A 237 12.27 29.08 5.12
CA PRO A 237 12.22 28.67 3.71
C PRO A 237 10.91 28.03 3.27
N TYR A 238 10.29 27.21 4.14
CA TYR A 238 9.03 26.51 3.87
C TYR A 238 7.82 27.45 3.73
N VAL A 239 7.91 28.67 4.27
CA VAL A 239 6.84 29.67 4.16
C VAL A 239 6.79 30.25 2.74
N ILE A 240 7.93 30.33 2.06
CA ILE A 240 8.02 30.79 0.68
C ILE A 240 7.43 29.71 -0.23
N PHE A 241 8.11 28.59 -0.40
CA PHE A 241 7.63 27.41 -1.10
C PHE A 241 8.12 26.15 -0.39
N GLN A 242 7.27 25.11 -0.35
CA GLN A 242 7.62 23.80 0.18
C GLN A 242 8.50 23.04 -0.80
N ASP A 243 9.21 22.00 -0.35
CA ASP A 243 10.09 21.19 -1.22
C ASP A 243 9.30 20.56 -2.36
N VAL A 244 8.10 20.04 -2.08
CA VAL A 244 7.16 19.49 -3.08
C VAL A 244 6.81 20.51 -4.18
N SER A 245 6.65 21.80 -3.81
CA SER A 245 6.38 22.85 -4.80
C SER A 245 7.60 23.10 -5.70
N LEU A 246 8.81 23.05 -5.15
CA LEU A 246 10.04 23.22 -5.93
C LEU A 246 10.33 22.02 -6.85
N GLU A 247 10.05 20.82 -6.39
CA GLU A 247 10.12 19.59 -7.18
C GLU A 247 9.20 19.66 -8.40
N GLN A 248 7.96 20.07 -8.15
CA GLN A 248 6.98 20.23 -9.21
C GLN A 248 7.36 21.38 -10.19
N MET A 249 7.95 22.46 -9.70
CA MET A 249 8.51 23.52 -10.56
C MET A 249 9.68 23.00 -11.43
N ALA A 250 10.56 22.15 -10.88
CA ALA A 250 11.67 21.55 -11.61
C ALA A 250 11.24 20.47 -12.61
N THR A 251 10.01 19.96 -12.50
CA THR A 251 9.44 18.97 -13.42
C THR A 251 8.57 19.63 -14.49
N MET A 252 7.81 20.65 -14.13
CA MET A 252 6.79 21.28 -15.01
C MET A 252 7.31 22.54 -15.72
N TYR A 253 8.42 23.10 -15.29
CA TYR A 253 9.04 24.32 -15.84
C TYR A 253 8.04 25.48 -16.01
N PRO A 254 7.34 25.97 -14.95
CA PRO A 254 6.41 27.07 -15.05
C PRO A 254 7.17 28.40 -15.33
N VAL A 255 6.92 29.00 -16.49
CA VAL A 255 7.61 30.24 -16.91
C VAL A 255 6.76 31.49 -16.73
N ASN A 256 5.51 31.35 -16.36
CA ASN A 256 4.61 32.46 -16.08
C ASN A 256 3.82 32.25 -14.79
N MET A 257 3.20 33.33 -14.31
CA MET A 257 2.47 33.33 -13.04
C MET A 257 1.22 32.45 -13.03
N GLN A 258 0.63 32.19 -14.19
CA GLN A 258 -0.56 31.34 -14.32
C GLN A 258 -0.18 29.87 -14.22
N GLU A 259 0.91 29.47 -14.89
CA GLU A 259 1.48 28.13 -14.79
C GLU A 259 1.97 27.85 -13.36
N LEU A 260 2.60 28.84 -12.72
CA LEU A 260 3.10 28.72 -11.34
C LEU A 260 1.96 28.49 -10.33
N GLN A 261 0.78 29.06 -10.54
CA GLN A 261 -0.40 28.82 -9.69
C GLN A 261 -0.97 27.41 -9.80
N ASN A 262 -0.63 26.65 -10.86
CA ASN A 262 -1.03 25.27 -11.01
C ASN A 262 -0.13 24.30 -10.22
N VAL A 263 1.00 24.79 -9.71
CA VAL A 263 1.93 24.02 -8.86
C VAL A 263 1.30 23.80 -7.49
N GLN A 264 1.36 22.59 -6.99
CA GLN A 264 0.82 22.22 -5.69
C GLN A 264 1.46 23.06 -4.56
N GLY A 265 0.63 23.59 -3.67
CA GLY A 265 1.09 24.44 -2.56
C GLY A 265 1.43 25.90 -2.93
N VAL A 266 1.23 26.29 -4.21
CA VAL A 266 1.42 27.66 -4.70
C VAL A 266 0.05 28.31 -4.93
N GLY A 267 -0.49 28.93 -3.91
CA GLY A 267 -1.71 29.75 -4.05
C GLY A 267 -1.44 31.10 -4.70
N ALA A 268 -2.48 31.76 -5.22
CA ALA A 268 -2.39 33.05 -5.92
C ALA A 268 -1.63 34.13 -5.11
N GLY A 269 -1.77 34.16 -3.79
CA GLY A 269 -1.07 35.09 -2.89
C GLY A 269 0.45 34.84 -2.84
N LYS A 270 0.88 33.57 -2.75
CA LYS A 270 2.30 33.19 -2.77
C LYS A 270 2.93 33.42 -4.14
N ALA A 271 2.23 33.06 -5.22
CA ALA A 271 2.65 33.31 -6.58
C ALA A 271 2.90 34.81 -6.80
N LYS A 272 1.94 35.66 -6.45
CA LYS A 272 2.06 37.14 -6.59
C LYS A 272 3.20 37.73 -5.79
N ARG A 273 3.49 37.18 -4.58
CA ARG A 273 4.50 37.73 -3.67
C ARG A 273 5.92 37.28 -3.96
N PHE A 274 6.11 36.04 -4.35
CA PHE A 274 7.42 35.40 -4.52
C PHE A 274 7.66 34.82 -5.92
N GLY A 275 6.62 34.60 -6.72
CA GLY A 275 6.69 33.81 -7.94
C GLY A 275 7.47 34.44 -9.09
N LYS A 276 7.59 35.78 -9.15
CA LYS A 276 8.20 36.47 -10.28
C LYS A 276 9.64 36.03 -10.53
N GLU A 277 10.47 36.04 -9.51
CA GLU A 277 11.90 35.69 -9.63
C GLU A 277 12.10 34.18 -9.87
N PHE A 278 11.19 33.34 -9.37
CA PHE A 278 11.23 31.91 -9.67
C PHE A 278 10.86 31.61 -11.12
N CYS A 279 9.86 32.27 -11.68
CA CYS A 279 9.51 32.14 -13.10
C CYS A 279 10.61 32.68 -14.00
N GLU A 280 11.26 33.79 -13.65
CA GLU A 280 12.39 34.35 -14.39
C GLU A 280 13.60 33.39 -14.43
N LEU A 281 13.93 32.76 -13.29
CA LEU A 281 14.99 31.76 -13.18
C LEU A 281 14.67 30.54 -14.07
N ILE A 282 13.45 30.00 -13.96
CA ILE A 282 13.03 28.83 -14.76
C ILE A 282 13.04 29.17 -16.25
N LYS A 283 12.53 30.36 -16.62
CA LYS A 283 12.53 30.81 -18.03
C LYS A 283 13.93 30.91 -18.61
N LYS A 284 14.88 31.46 -17.84
CA LYS A 284 16.29 31.56 -18.24
C LYS A 284 16.90 30.16 -18.36
N TYR A 285 16.67 29.28 -17.38
CA TYR A 285 17.18 27.93 -17.40
C TYR A 285 16.67 27.13 -18.62
N CYS A 286 15.39 27.25 -18.96
CA CYS A 286 14.82 26.59 -20.14
C CYS A 286 15.45 27.14 -21.45
N ALA A 287 15.73 28.44 -21.52
CA ALA A 287 16.38 29.04 -22.69
C ALA A 287 17.84 28.62 -22.81
N ASP A 288 18.58 28.57 -21.71
CA ASP A 288 20.01 28.22 -21.68
C ASP A 288 20.25 26.71 -22.00
N ASN A 289 19.29 25.84 -21.71
CA ASN A 289 19.38 24.37 -21.90
C ASN A 289 18.50 23.83 -23.04
N GLU A 290 17.88 24.68 -23.85
CA GLU A 290 17.00 24.32 -24.99
C GLU A 290 15.91 23.29 -24.63
N ILE A 291 15.32 23.43 -23.42
CA ILE A 291 14.34 22.46 -22.89
C ILE A 291 12.99 22.65 -23.58
N GLU A 292 12.54 21.62 -24.30
CA GLU A 292 11.17 21.54 -24.81
C GLU A 292 10.20 21.26 -23.66
N ARG A 293 9.33 22.23 -23.38
CA ARG A 293 8.35 22.11 -22.29
C ARG A 293 7.15 21.25 -22.69
N PRO A 294 6.59 20.44 -21.76
CA PRO A 294 5.41 19.62 -22.06
C PRO A 294 4.23 20.46 -22.62
N GLU A 295 3.64 20.00 -23.70
CA GLU A 295 2.51 20.72 -24.37
C GLU A 295 1.25 20.81 -23.49
N GLU A 296 1.04 19.93 -22.54
CA GLU A 296 -0.10 19.93 -21.63
C GLU A 296 -0.24 21.21 -20.78
N LEU A 297 0.85 21.92 -20.54
CA LEU A 297 0.85 23.20 -19.82
C LEU A 297 0.38 24.36 -20.70
N ARG A 298 0.52 24.26 -22.02
CA ARG A 298 0.10 25.30 -22.97
C ARG A 298 -1.43 25.38 -23.13
N VAL A 299 -2.16 24.29 -22.87
CA VAL A 299 -3.60 24.15 -23.17
C VAL A 299 -4.51 24.46 -21.98
N ARG A 300 -4.03 24.42 -20.72
CA ARG A 300 -4.87 24.66 -19.53
C ARG A 300 -5.22 26.13 -19.24
N THR A 301 -4.76 27.08 -20.00
CA THR A 301 -5.05 28.51 -19.80
C THR A 301 -6.43 28.96 -20.31
N VAL A 302 -7.17 28.12 -21.05
CA VAL A 302 -8.43 28.52 -21.70
C VAL A 302 -9.71 27.87 -21.10
N ALA A 303 -9.61 26.88 -20.23
CA ALA A 303 -10.78 26.12 -19.76
C ALA A 303 -11.07 26.25 -18.25
N LYS A 304 -11.20 27.47 -17.74
CA LYS A 304 -11.91 27.74 -16.49
C LYS A 304 -13.10 28.66 -16.73
N LYS A 305 -14.10 28.14 -17.44
CA LYS A 305 -15.47 28.67 -17.36
C LYS A 305 -16.44 27.50 -17.17
N SER A 306 -16.97 27.47 -15.96
CA SER A 306 -18.25 26.90 -15.55
C SER A 306 -18.62 25.49 -16.01
N MET A 307 -18.57 24.54 -15.08
CA MET A 307 -19.63 23.53 -14.91
C MET A 307 -19.69 23.06 -13.47
N LEU A 308 -20.13 23.92 -12.57
CA LEU A 308 -20.84 23.49 -11.38
C LEU A 308 -22.27 23.15 -11.86
N LYS A 309 -22.51 21.92 -12.31
CA LYS A 309 -23.85 21.36 -12.32
C LYS A 309 -24.20 20.96 -10.91
N ALA A 310 -25.12 21.69 -10.31
CA ALA A 310 -25.78 21.30 -9.08
C ALA A 310 -26.41 19.92 -9.28
N VAL A 311 -25.94 18.93 -8.54
CA VAL A 311 -26.62 17.63 -8.45
C VAL A 311 -27.75 17.81 -7.43
N SER A 312 -28.96 17.90 -7.94
CA SER A 312 -30.18 17.90 -7.15
C SER A 312 -30.36 16.50 -6.54
N TYR A 313 -30.21 16.39 -5.22
CA TYR A 313 -30.60 15.18 -4.48
C TYR A 313 -32.12 15.16 -4.35
N THR A 314 -32.77 14.26 -5.08
CA THR A 314 -34.15 13.89 -4.80
C THR A 314 -34.14 12.86 -3.67
N HIS A 315 -34.67 13.23 -2.49
CA HIS A 315 -35.00 12.30 -1.44
C HIS A 315 -36.12 11.36 -1.90
N LEU A 316 -35.78 10.09 -2.10
CA LEU A 316 -36.76 9.02 -2.17
C LEU A 316 -37.00 8.51 -0.74
N THR A 317 -38.11 8.90 -0.15
CA THR A 317 -38.68 8.23 1.03
C THR A 317 -39.25 6.88 0.59
N LEU A 318 -38.78 5.82 1.17
CA LEU A 318 -39.36 4.47 1.06
C LEU A 318 -40.63 4.37 1.93
N PRO A 319 -41.66 3.63 1.47
CA PRO A 319 -42.81 3.28 2.29
C PRO A 319 -42.46 2.26 3.38
#